data_de7c3fd1cce53ea0b296c14019466f89
#
_entry.id   de7c3fd1cce53ea0b296c14019466f89
#
_cell.length_a   1.000
_cell.length_b   1.000
_cell.length_c   1.000
_cell.angle_alpha   90.00
_cell.angle_beta   90.00
_cell.angle_gamma   90.00
#
_symmetry.space_group_name_H-M   'P 1'
#
loop_
_entity.id
_entity.type
_entity.pdbx_description
1 polymer ?
#
loop_
_entity_poly.entity_id
_entity_poly.type
_entity_poly.pdbx_seq_one_letter_code
_entity_poly.pdbx_strand_id
1 'polypeptide(L)'
;MLLNFGGNIGLHGKMDALINGFYDAKTDNHAGKTLCGVGMTPEGIENNPVMYELVMELPWREHRFTRDEWLKGYVYARYGVEDEALQQAWDLLGNGIYNSPKEKIQQGTHESVFCARPGLDVYQVSSWSEMKEYYNPQDVIEAARLMVSVADKYQGNNNFEFDLVDVLRQALAEKGRLMQKVVTAAFL
;
A
#
# COMPACT_ATOMS: atom_id res chain seq x y z
N MET A 1 0.89 18.23 0.11
CA MET A 1 0.26 17.67 -1.09
C MET A 1 0.76 16.25 -1.24
N LEU A 2 -0.13 15.32 -1.42
CA LEU A 2 0.18 13.91 -1.67
C LEU A 2 0.06 13.64 -3.16
N LEU A 3 1.12 13.15 -3.76
CA LEU A 3 1.20 12.84 -5.18
C LEU A 3 1.38 11.34 -5.37
N ASN A 4 0.62 10.76 -6.30
CA ASN A 4 0.94 9.47 -6.90
C ASN A 4 0.87 8.22 -5.98
N PHE A 5 -0.15 8.12 -5.13
CA PHE A 5 -0.56 6.85 -4.53
C PHE A 5 -1.77 6.24 -5.27
N GLY A 6 -1.86 6.51 -6.54
CA GLY A 6 -2.87 5.98 -7.46
C GLY A 6 -2.36 6.01 -8.89
N GLY A 7 -3.06 5.37 -9.78
CA GLY A 7 -2.78 5.36 -11.22
C GLY A 7 -1.76 4.34 -11.68
N ASN A 8 -1.18 3.59 -10.78
CA ASN A 8 -0.35 2.44 -11.05
C ASN A 8 -1.02 1.16 -10.57
N ILE A 9 -0.66 0.07 -11.17
CA ILE A 9 -1.34 -1.21 -11.13
C ILE A 9 -1.06 -1.99 -9.83
N GLY A 10 -0.77 -1.32 -8.69
CA GLY A 10 -0.46 -2.07 -7.49
C GLY A 10 -0.55 -1.28 -6.19
N LEU A 11 -0.49 -2.02 -5.10
CA LEU A 11 -0.45 -1.45 -3.77
C LEU A 11 0.87 -0.70 -3.56
N HIS A 12 0.79 0.52 -3.03
CA HIS A 12 1.95 1.35 -2.75
C HIS A 12 1.65 2.40 -1.69
N GLY A 13 2.64 2.71 -0.85
CA GLY A 13 2.52 3.77 0.13
C GLY A 13 3.83 4.16 0.79
N LYS A 14 3.78 5.24 1.56
CA LYS A 14 4.88 5.77 2.37
C LYS A 14 4.33 6.28 3.71
N MET A 15 3.67 5.41 4.46
CA MET A 15 2.92 5.80 5.66
C MET A 15 3.78 6.54 6.68
N ASP A 16 4.93 6.00 7.07
CA ASP A 16 5.80 6.64 8.06
C ASP A 16 6.34 7.99 7.55
N ALA A 17 6.67 8.08 6.25
CA ALA A 17 7.12 9.33 5.66
C ALA A 17 6.03 10.40 5.64
N LEU A 18 4.77 10.03 5.42
CA LEU A 18 3.63 10.94 5.48
C LEU A 18 3.37 11.43 6.89
N ILE A 19 3.28 10.52 7.85
CA ILE A 19 3.03 10.87 9.25
C ILE A 19 4.14 11.79 9.75
N ASN A 20 5.38 11.38 9.61
CA ASN A 20 6.51 12.15 10.10
C ASN A 20 6.63 13.49 9.37
N GLY A 21 6.53 13.48 8.03
CA GLY A 21 6.64 14.70 7.23
C GLY A 21 5.57 15.75 7.55
N PHE A 22 4.34 15.33 7.84
CA PHE A 22 3.28 16.25 8.26
C PHE A 22 3.59 16.91 9.59
N TYR A 23 3.94 16.14 10.62
CA TYR A 23 4.23 16.70 11.95
C TYR A 23 5.53 17.47 11.99
N ASP A 24 6.54 17.09 11.21
CA ASP A 24 7.77 17.87 11.06
C ASP A 24 7.46 19.23 10.41
N ALA A 25 6.65 19.26 9.36
CA ALA A 25 6.21 20.49 8.72
C ALA A 25 5.35 21.36 9.66
N LYS A 26 4.47 20.75 10.47
CA LYS A 26 3.62 21.47 11.44
C LYS A 26 4.45 22.16 12.53
N THR A 27 5.57 21.57 12.93
CA THR A 27 6.46 22.09 13.97
C THR A 27 7.60 22.96 13.46
N ASP A 28 7.82 23.01 12.16
CA ASP A 28 8.84 23.85 11.53
C ASP A 28 8.54 25.34 11.72
N ASN A 29 9.57 26.13 11.98
CA ASN A 29 9.43 27.55 12.27
C ASN A 29 8.90 28.38 11.09
N HIS A 30 9.13 27.95 9.87
CA HIS A 30 8.62 28.60 8.65
C HIS A 30 7.36 27.92 8.12
N ALA A 31 7.43 26.62 7.84
CA ALA A 31 6.33 25.85 7.26
C ALA A 31 5.13 25.77 8.22
N GLY A 32 5.34 25.57 9.51
CA GLY A 32 4.29 25.46 10.50
C GLY A 32 3.42 26.72 10.65
N LYS A 33 3.97 27.91 10.36
CA LYS A 33 3.22 29.17 10.38
C LYS A 33 2.35 29.40 9.14
N THR A 34 2.65 28.71 8.06
CA THR A 34 1.97 28.87 6.77
C THR A 34 1.18 27.63 6.35
N LEU A 35 1.37 26.52 7.06
CA LEU A 35 0.64 25.27 6.81
C LEU A 35 -0.84 25.46 7.20
N CYS A 36 -1.72 25.56 6.21
CA CYS A 36 -3.15 25.76 6.39
C CYS A 36 -4.00 24.53 5.97
N GLY A 37 -3.38 23.49 5.46
CA GLY A 37 -4.10 22.27 5.07
C GLY A 37 -3.23 21.26 4.35
N VAL A 38 -3.85 20.14 4.01
CA VAL A 38 -3.28 19.08 3.19
C VAL A 38 -4.10 18.92 1.92
N GLY A 39 -3.52 18.30 0.89
CA GLY A 39 -4.22 18.02 -0.36
C GLY A 39 -3.68 16.77 -1.02
N MET A 40 -4.47 16.21 -1.91
CA MET A 40 -4.13 15.04 -2.72
C MET A 40 -4.27 15.38 -4.19
N THR A 41 -3.44 14.74 -5.01
CA THR A 41 -3.54 14.76 -6.47
C THR A 41 -3.49 13.33 -6.98
N PRO A 42 -4.57 12.55 -6.81
CA PRO A 42 -4.61 11.18 -7.30
C PRO A 42 -4.57 11.17 -8.83
N GLU A 43 -3.86 10.22 -9.38
CA GLU A 43 -3.78 9.95 -10.82
C GLU A 43 -4.25 8.54 -11.12
N GLY A 44 -5.00 8.38 -12.22
CA GLY A 44 -5.48 7.08 -12.67
C GLY A 44 -6.68 6.54 -11.89
N ILE A 45 -7.01 5.29 -12.14
CA ILE A 45 -8.22 4.62 -11.63
C ILE A 45 -7.89 3.76 -10.41
N GLU A 46 -6.74 3.11 -10.42
CA GLU A 46 -6.26 2.31 -9.31
C GLU A 46 -5.69 3.24 -8.25
N ASN A 47 -6.32 3.22 -7.10
CA ASN A 47 -5.95 4.07 -5.97
C ASN A 47 -5.68 3.22 -4.74
N ASN A 48 -4.93 3.79 -3.81
CA ASN A 48 -4.65 3.19 -2.51
C ASN A 48 -5.46 3.93 -1.43
N PRO A 49 -6.72 3.53 -1.15
CA PRO A 49 -7.61 4.25 -0.25
C PRO A 49 -7.01 4.50 1.12
N VAL A 50 -6.29 3.51 1.67
CA VAL A 50 -5.62 3.62 2.96
C VAL A 50 -4.66 4.82 3.04
N MET A 51 -3.97 5.14 1.95
CA MET A 51 -3.04 6.27 1.90
C MET A 51 -3.79 7.60 1.87
N TYR A 52 -4.93 7.65 1.18
CA TYR A 52 -5.76 8.85 1.11
C TYR A 52 -6.49 9.10 2.42
N GLU A 53 -7.01 8.06 3.05
CA GLU A 53 -7.60 8.16 4.38
C GLU A 53 -6.58 8.68 5.40
N LEU A 54 -5.37 8.10 5.40
CA LEU A 54 -4.29 8.55 6.27
C LEU A 54 -3.99 10.05 6.09
N VAL A 55 -3.77 10.50 4.86
CA VAL A 55 -3.39 11.91 4.63
C VAL A 55 -4.50 12.88 4.99
N MET A 56 -5.76 12.50 4.75
CA MET A 56 -6.90 13.37 5.07
C MET A 56 -7.23 13.38 6.55
N GLU A 57 -6.80 12.38 7.31
CA GLU A 57 -6.97 12.33 8.76
C GLU A 57 -5.88 13.12 9.52
N LEU A 58 -4.67 13.23 8.95
CA LEU A 58 -3.53 13.92 9.59
C LEU A 58 -3.86 15.32 10.16
N PRO A 59 -4.56 16.22 9.44
CA PRO A 59 -4.89 17.55 9.96
C PRO A 59 -5.81 17.56 11.18
N TRP A 60 -6.59 16.51 11.37
CA TRP A 60 -7.55 16.37 12.47
C TRP A 60 -6.93 15.78 13.73
N ARG A 61 -5.71 15.27 13.65
CA ARG A 61 -4.97 14.73 14.78
C ARG A 61 -4.07 15.79 15.39
N GLU A 62 -4.29 16.07 16.66
CA GLU A 62 -3.51 17.10 17.39
C GLU A 62 -2.07 16.64 17.62
N HIS A 63 -1.88 15.38 17.99
CA HIS A 63 -0.60 14.80 18.36
C HIS A 63 -0.11 13.79 17.32
N ARG A 64 1.23 13.68 17.22
CA ARG A 64 1.87 12.67 16.39
C ARG A 64 1.49 11.28 16.91
N PHE A 65 1.23 10.39 15.99
CA PHE A 65 0.91 8.98 16.24
C PHE A 65 1.82 8.09 15.38
N THR A 66 1.87 6.82 15.72
CA THR A 66 2.58 5.80 14.95
C THR A 66 1.66 5.19 13.89
N ARG A 67 2.25 4.63 12.84
CA ARG A 67 1.51 3.88 11.83
C ARG A 67 0.67 2.76 12.46
N ASP A 68 1.23 2.00 13.40
CA ASP A 68 0.57 0.86 14.01
C ASP A 68 -0.64 1.28 14.84
N GLU A 69 -0.54 2.39 15.58
CA GLU A 69 -1.68 3.00 16.28
C GLU A 69 -2.78 3.42 15.30
N TRP A 70 -2.41 3.98 14.16
CA TRP A 70 -3.37 4.42 13.15
C TRP A 70 -4.05 3.23 12.47
N LEU A 71 -3.30 2.21 12.06
CA LEU A 71 -3.84 1.01 11.40
C LEU A 71 -4.86 0.27 12.27
N LYS A 72 -4.64 0.23 13.58
CA LYS A 72 -5.61 -0.35 14.51
C LYS A 72 -6.97 0.36 14.44
N GLY A 73 -6.95 1.69 14.43
CA GLY A 73 -8.17 2.49 14.26
C GLY A 73 -8.78 2.35 12.86
N TYR A 74 -7.94 2.29 11.83
CA TYR A 74 -8.35 2.15 10.43
C TYR A 74 -9.14 0.86 10.20
N VAL A 75 -8.64 -0.28 10.66
CA VAL A 75 -9.32 -1.59 10.51
C VAL A 75 -10.72 -1.54 11.11
N TYR A 76 -10.84 -1.01 12.32
CA TYR A 76 -12.14 -0.86 12.96
C TYR A 76 -13.08 0.08 12.19
N ALA A 77 -12.59 1.26 11.82
CA ALA A 77 -13.40 2.26 11.08
C ALA A 77 -13.86 1.74 9.72
N ARG A 78 -12.98 0.98 9.02
CA ARG A 78 -13.24 0.51 7.66
C ARG A 78 -14.21 -0.66 7.59
N TYR A 79 -14.13 -1.58 8.55
CA TYR A 79 -14.94 -2.81 8.52
C TYR A 79 -16.04 -2.85 9.58
N GLY A 80 -16.03 -1.92 10.52
CA GLY A 80 -17.03 -1.80 11.57
C GLY A 80 -16.87 -2.77 12.74
N VAL A 81 -15.78 -3.53 12.79
CA VAL A 81 -15.51 -4.55 13.82
C VAL A 81 -14.03 -4.66 14.12
N GLU A 82 -13.70 -5.18 15.29
CA GLU A 82 -12.35 -5.66 15.61
C GLU A 82 -12.24 -7.12 15.18
N ASP A 83 -11.25 -7.42 14.34
CA ASP A 83 -10.92 -8.78 13.89
C ASP A 83 -9.39 -8.92 13.83
N GLU A 84 -8.90 -9.92 14.55
CA GLU A 84 -7.47 -10.14 14.71
C GLU A 84 -6.79 -10.50 13.38
N ALA A 85 -7.46 -11.29 12.54
CA ALA A 85 -6.90 -11.67 11.24
C ALA A 85 -6.80 -10.47 10.30
N LEU A 86 -7.80 -9.57 10.31
CA LEU A 86 -7.75 -8.34 9.53
C LEU A 86 -6.69 -7.39 10.07
N GLN A 87 -6.54 -7.26 11.39
CA GLN A 87 -5.49 -6.46 11.98
C GLN A 87 -4.11 -6.96 11.57
N GLN A 88 -3.86 -8.26 11.69
CA GLN A 88 -2.58 -8.87 11.25
C GLN A 88 -2.33 -8.67 9.75
N ALA A 89 -3.36 -8.79 8.91
CA ALA A 89 -3.22 -8.53 7.48
C ALA A 89 -2.79 -7.09 7.20
N TRP A 90 -3.44 -6.12 7.84
CA TRP A 90 -3.08 -4.71 7.67
C TRP A 90 -1.74 -4.34 8.30
N ASP A 91 -1.33 -4.98 9.37
CA ASP A 91 0.00 -4.82 9.96
C ASP A 91 1.10 -5.30 8.98
N LEU A 92 0.90 -6.44 8.32
CA LEU A 92 1.81 -6.93 7.28
C LEU A 92 1.89 -5.95 6.08
N LEU A 93 0.75 -5.50 5.57
CA LEU A 93 0.68 -4.55 4.46
C LEU A 93 1.30 -3.20 4.83
N GLY A 94 0.98 -2.69 6.01
CA GLY A 94 1.47 -1.40 6.51
C GLY A 94 2.97 -1.41 6.82
N ASN A 95 3.52 -2.51 7.30
CA ASN A 95 4.95 -2.67 7.53
C ASN A 95 5.76 -2.88 6.24
N GLY A 96 5.11 -3.37 5.20
CA GLY A 96 5.70 -3.74 3.93
C GLY A 96 5.37 -2.78 2.80
N ILE A 97 4.40 -3.18 1.98
CA ILE A 97 4.09 -2.54 0.69
C ILE A 97 3.59 -1.10 0.83
N TYR A 98 2.91 -0.75 1.93
CA TYR A 98 2.46 0.62 2.19
C TYR A 98 3.48 1.49 2.93
N ASN A 99 4.71 1.01 3.11
CA ASN A 99 5.76 1.76 3.79
C ASN A 99 7.09 1.81 3.03
N SER A 100 7.07 2.29 1.81
CA SER A 100 8.29 2.51 1.01
C SER A 100 9.26 3.44 1.75
N PRO A 101 10.57 3.11 1.81
CA PRO A 101 11.57 3.95 2.44
C PRO A 101 11.62 5.36 1.86
N LYS A 102 11.81 6.36 2.75
CA LYS A 102 11.84 7.79 2.37
C LYS A 102 12.94 8.09 1.34
N GLU A 103 14.09 7.44 1.47
CA GLU A 103 15.29 7.68 0.65
C GLU A 103 15.17 7.07 -0.75
N LYS A 104 14.24 6.16 -0.97
CA LYS A 104 14.02 5.58 -2.29
C LYS A 104 13.05 6.43 -3.06
N ILE A 105 13.52 6.97 -4.18
CA ILE A 105 12.69 7.67 -5.16
C ILE A 105 11.90 6.63 -5.94
N GLN A 106 10.97 5.98 -5.26
CA GLN A 106 10.02 5.12 -5.93
C GLN A 106 8.75 5.91 -6.12
N GLN A 107 8.40 6.16 -7.37
CA GLN A 107 7.23 6.99 -7.72
C GLN A 107 5.95 6.19 -7.77
N GLY A 108 6.03 4.88 -7.68
CA GLY A 108 4.86 4.01 -7.70
C GLY A 108 5.23 2.58 -7.37
N THR A 109 4.24 1.71 -7.45
CA THR A 109 4.38 0.27 -7.36
C THR A 109 5.11 -0.27 -8.57
N HIS A 110 5.87 -1.34 -8.40
CA HIS A 110 6.31 -2.14 -9.53
C HIS A 110 5.07 -2.82 -10.16
N GLU A 111 5.03 -2.80 -11.47
CA GLU A 111 3.95 -3.42 -12.23
C GLU A 111 4.07 -4.95 -12.22
N SER A 112 2.92 -5.60 -12.38
CA SER A 112 2.84 -7.06 -12.44
C SER A 112 3.53 -7.61 -13.69
N VAL A 113 4.25 -8.72 -13.55
CA VAL A 113 4.81 -9.47 -14.68
C VAL A 113 3.76 -9.90 -15.71
N PHE A 114 2.49 -10.00 -15.30
CA PHE A 114 1.38 -10.32 -16.21
C PHE A 114 1.06 -9.18 -17.19
N CYS A 115 1.50 -7.96 -16.91
CA CYS A 115 1.36 -6.80 -17.78
C CYS A 115 2.54 -6.65 -18.75
N ALA A 116 3.61 -7.42 -18.56
CA ALA A 116 4.80 -7.36 -19.42
C ALA A 116 4.64 -8.16 -20.71
N ARG A 117 5.46 -7.82 -21.70
CA ARG A 117 5.64 -8.73 -22.83
C ARG A 117 6.29 -10.02 -22.33
N PRO A 118 5.82 -11.19 -22.79
CA PRO A 118 6.42 -12.46 -22.41
C PRO A 118 7.92 -12.50 -22.68
N GLY A 119 8.69 -12.91 -21.70
CA GLY A 119 10.14 -13.03 -21.78
C GLY A 119 10.69 -13.83 -20.62
N LEU A 120 11.89 -14.38 -20.76
CA LEU A 120 12.55 -15.12 -19.70
C LEU A 120 13.10 -14.17 -18.61
N ASP A 121 13.54 -13.00 -19.00
CA ASP A 121 14.05 -11.98 -18.09
C ASP A 121 13.23 -10.69 -18.23
N VAL A 122 12.21 -10.56 -17.38
CA VAL A 122 11.36 -9.36 -17.34
C VAL A 122 11.81 -8.49 -16.19
N TYR A 123 12.46 -7.39 -16.50
CA TYR A 123 12.97 -6.42 -15.52
C TYR A 123 12.20 -5.10 -15.50
N GLN A 124 11.40 -4.83 -16.53
CA GLN A 124 10.62 -3.61 -16.64
C GLN A 124 9.34 -3.87 -17.45
N VAL A 125 8.23 -3.31 -17.01
CA VAL A 125 6.93 -3.38 -17.69
C VAL A 125 6.63 -2.06 -18.37
N SER A 126 6.87 -0.95 -17.68
CA SER A 126 6.74 0.41 -18.23
C SER A 126 7.94 1.27 -17.83
N SER A 127 7.99 2.48 -18.39
CA SER A 127 9.03 3.47 -18.07
C SER A 127 8.82 4.15 -16.69
N TRP A 128 7.71 3.88 -16.03
CA TRP A 128 7.30 4.62 -14.83
C TRP A 128 7.52 3.87 -13.52
N SER A 129 7.68 2.56 -13.55
CA SER A 129 7.86 1.77 -12.34
C SER A 129 9.09 0.88 -12.41
N GLU A 130 9.70 0.69 -11.24
CA GLU A 130 10.79 -0.26 -11.08
C GLU A 130 10.23 -1.63 -10.69
N MET A 131 10.87 -2.69 -11.20
CA MET A 131 10.56 -4.08 -10.80
C MET A 131 11.16 -4.44 -9.43
N LYS A 132 11.88 -3.50 -8.79
CA LYS A 132 12.57 -3.75 -7.54
C LYS A 132 11.65 -3.58 -6.35
N GLU A 133 11.44 -4.64 -5.63
CA GLU A 133 10.69 -4.64 -4.37
C GLU A 133 11.49 -3.96 -3.25
N TYR A 134 10.79 -3.23 -2.40
CA TYR A 134 11.32 -2.69 -1.15
C TYR A 134 10.75 -3.42 0.08
N TYR A 135 9.87 -4.37 -0.14
CA TYR A 135 9.18 -5.18 0.87
C TYR A 135 9.36 -6.67 0.59
N ASN A 136 8.93 -7.51 1.53
CA ASN A 136 8.91 -8.95 1.35
C ASN A 136 7.58 -9.38 0.67
N PRO A 137 7.62 -9.96 -0.54
CA PRO A 137 6.41 -10.41 -1.23
C PRO A 137 5.56 -11.42 -0.44
N GLN A 138 6.19 -12.19 0.44
CA GLN A 138 5.47 -13.18 1.25
C GLN A 138 4.51 -12.52 2.24
N ASP A 139 4.80 -11.30 2.70
CA ASP A 139 3.93 -10.56 3.62
C ASP A 139 2.61 -10.20 2.95
N VAL A 140 2.63 -9.83 1.67
CA VAL A 140 1.42 -9.56 0.88
C VAL A 140 0.61 -10.85 0.64
N ILE A 141 1.29 -11.96 0.34
CA ILE A 141 0.64 -13.26 0.16
C ILE A 141 -0.01 -13.72 1.47
N GLU A 142 0.66 -13.51 2.59
CA GLU A 142 0.11 -13.88 3.90
C GLU A 142 -1.05 -12.97 4.31
N ALA A 143 -0.95 -11.67 4.08
CA ALA A 143 -2.07 -10.74 4.29
C ALA A 143 -3.31 -11.16 3.50
N ALA A 144 -3.14 -11.55 2.22
CA ALA A 144 -4.23 -12.09 1.41
C ALA A 144 -4.85 -13.36 2.01
N ARG A 145 -4.03 -14.29 2.52
CA ARG A 145 -4.52 -15.50 3.18
C ARG A 145 -5.34 -15.21 4.43
N LEU A 146 -4.86 -14.29 5.26
CA LEU A 146 -5.59 -13.84 6.46
C LEU A 146 -6.95 -13.25 6.09
N MET A 147 -7.00 -12.38 5.09
CA MET A 147 -8.27 -11.81 4.62
C MET A 147 -9.21 -12.88 4.06
N VAL A 148 -8.71 -13.81 3.25
CA VAL A 148 -9.52 -14.95 2.74
C VAL A 148 -10.06 -15.81 3.88
N SER A 149 -9.30 -16.05 4.95
CA SER A 149 -9.71 -16.90 6.06
C SER A 149 -10.94 -16.39 6.81
N VAL A 150 -11.24 -15.09 6.70
CA VAL A 150 -12.39 -14.44 7.35
C VAL A 150 -13.45 -13.97 6.36
N ALA A 151 -13.29 -14.25 5.06
CA ALA A 151 -14.13 -13.69 4.00
C ALA A 151 -15.63 -13.99 4.19
N ASP A 152 -15.98 -15.16 4.67
CA ASP A 152 -17.37 -15.55 4.91
C ASP A 152 -18.06 -14.67 5.98
N LYS A 153 -17.29 -14.11 6.93
CA LYS A 153 -17.81 -13.23 7.97
C LYS A 153 -18.22 -11.85 7.43
N TYR A 154 -17.62 -11.44 6.31
CA TYR A 154 -17.71 -10.08 5.78
C TYR A 154 -18.44 -9.99 4.43
N GLN A 155 -19.20 -11.00 4.07
CA GLN A 155 -20.05 -10.96 2.87
C GLN A 155 -21.01 -9.77 2.92
N GLY A 156 -21.04 -8.98 1.83
CA GLY A 156 -21.85 -7.77 1.75
C GLY A 156 -21.21 -6.52 2.41
N ASN A 157 -20.03 -6.64 2.98
CA ASN A 157 -19.25 -5.46 3.39
C ASN A 157 -18.43 -4.96 2.19
N ASN A 158 -18.93 -3.93 1.52
CA ASN A 158 -18.32 -3.41 0.30
C ASN A 158 -16.85 -3.00 0.46
N ASN A 159 -16.48 -2.44 1.61
CA ASN A 159 -15.09 -2.05 1.87
C ASN A 159 -14.19 -3.27 1.96
N PHE A 160 -14.64 -4.30 2.67
CA PHE A 160 -13.89 -5.54 2.79
C PHE A 160 -13.75 -6.25 1.44
N GLU A 161 -14.83 -6.35 0.66
CA GLU A 161 -14.81 -6.99 -0.65
C GLU A 161 -13.88 -6.27 -1.62
N PHE A 162 -13.88 -4.94 -1.60
CA PHE A 162 -12.94 -4.13 -2.39
C PHE A 162 -11.49 -4.43 -2.00
N ASP A 163 -11.17 -4.35 -0.70
CA ASP A 163 -9.81 -4.55 -0.20
C ASP A 163 -9.34 -5.99 -0.43
N LEU A 164 -10.22 -6.97 -0.23
CA LEU A 164 -9.92 -8.37 -0.51
C LEU A 164 -9.52 -8.60 -1.97
N VAL A 165 -10.27 -8.04 -2.91
CA VAL A 165 -9.97 -8.16 -4.35
C VAL A 165 -8.64 -7.48 -4.66
N ASP A 166 -8.38 -6.31 -4.12
CA ASP A 166 -7.18 -5.54 -4.41
C ASP A 166 -5.92 -6.21 -3.82
N VAL A 167 -5.99 -6.68 -2.58
CA VAL A 167 -4.89 -7.42 -1.93
C VAL A 167 -4.65 -8.77 -2.61
N LEU A 168 -5.70 -9.49 -3.00
CA LEU A 168 -5.56 -10.74 -3.76
C LEU A 168 -4.92 -10.52 -5.12
N ARG A 169 -5.32 -9.48 -5.84
CA ARG A 169 -4.72 -9.09 -7.12
C ARG A 169 -3.21 -8.87 -6.96
N GLN A 170 -2.79 -8.14 -5.92
CA GLN A 170 -1.39 -7.93 -5.63
C GLN A 170 -0.68 -9.24 -5.25
N ALA A 171 -1.26 -10.04 -4.40
CA ALA A 171 -0.68 -11.34 -3.99
C ALA A 171 -0.47 -12.29 -5.17
N LEU A 172 -1.41 -12.30 -6.13
CA LEU A 172 -1.27 -13.06 -7.38
C LEU A 172 -0.16 -12.52 -8.28
N ALA A 173 0.00 -11.19 -8.35
CA ALA A 173 1.10 -10.56 -9.08
C ALA A 173 2.47 -10.95 -8.47
N GLU A 174 2.59 -10.92 -7.13
CA GLU A 174 3.79 -11.38 -6.42
C GLU A 174 4.09 -12.86 -6.70
N LYS A 175 3.07 -13.69 -6.58
CA LYS A 175 3.20 -15.11 -6.87
C LYS A 175 3.65 -15.37 -8.32
N GLY A 176 3.06 -14.67 -9.29
CA GLY A 176 3.44 -14.77 -10.70
C GLY A 176 4.91 -14.42 -10.94
N ARG A 177 5.41 -13.37 -10.29
CA ARG A 177 6.81 -12.97 -10.40
C ARG A 177 7.77 -14.01 -9.79
N LEU A 178 7.42 -14.58 -8.64
CA LEU A 178 8.21 -15.65 -8.03
C LEU A 178 8.23 -16.88 -8.93
N MET A 179 7.09 -17.26 -9.54
CA MET A 179 6.99 -18.37 -10.45
C MET A 179 7.77 -18.14 -11.76
N GLN A 180 7.79 -16.93 -12.28
CA GLN A 180 8.57 -16.62 -13.47
C GLN A 180 10.06 -16.90 -13.29
N LYS A 181 10.64 -16.57 -12.13
CA LYS A 181 12.04 -16.89 -11.83
C LYS A 181 12.31 -18.40 -11.90
N VAL A 182 11.35 -19.21 -11.43
CA VAL A 182 11.45 -20.68 -11.48
C VAL A 182 11.37 -21.18 -12.94
N VAL A 183 10.44 -20.64 -13.73
CA VAL A 183 10.30 -20.98 -15.15
C VAL A 183 11.56 -20.62 -15.91
N THR A 184 12.10 -19.43 -15.71
CA THR A 184 13.36 -18.97 -16.34
C THR A 184 14.52 -19.92 -16.01
N ALA A 185 14.69 -20.26 -14.72
CA ALA A 185 15.74 -21.18 -14.28
C ALA A 185 15.58 -22.60 -14.83
N ALA A 186 14.36 -23.07 -15.09
CA ALA A 186 14.10 -24.39 -15.67
C ALA A 186 14.26 -24.42 -17.20
N PHE A 187 14.21 -23.27 -17.85
CA PHE A 187 14.36 -23.16 -19.31
C PHE A 187 15.84 -23.02 -19.74
N LEU A 188 16.67 -22.37 -18.93
CA LEU A 188 18.10 -22.16 -19.17
C LEU A 188 18.94 -23.38 -18.76
#